data_71917b87d7eeb910923a14d2b4327b5f
#
_entry.id   71917b87d7eeb910923a14d2b4327b5f
#
_cell.length_a   1.000
_cell.length_b   1.000
_cell.length_c   1.000
_cell.angle_alpha   90.00
_cell.angle_beta   90.00
_cell.angle_gamma   90.00
#
_symmetry.space_group_name_H-M   'P 1'
#
loop_
_entity.id
_entity.type
_entity.pdbx_description
1 polymer ?
#
loop_
_entity_poly.entity_id
_entity_poly.type
_entity_poly.pdbx_seq_one_letter_code
_entity_poly.pdbx_strand_id
1 'polypeptide(L)'
;MLNIYNAQRPLPRGTRMLSTWPWCAAFVSTISLQCGLRDIMPTECGCPPMIRLYQELGRWIEDDAYVPSPADVIFYDWQDTGYGDNVGQPDHVGIVVACTDGMMTIIEGNCDNAVKLRQITVNARYIRGYGVPDFASKADGAEPQPEPAPEPTPEPTPAPTPKPEPEKPADEPTVDSFITAKAKEVIAGKWGNGQARKDALAAWFVKAVQDEVNRILGG
;
A
#
# COMPACT_ATOMS: atom_id res chain seq x y z
N MET A 1 10.78 3.70 10.54
CA MET A 1 9.39 4.17 10.63
C MET A 1 9.27 5.46 11.43
N LEU A 2 9.45 5.49 12.76
CA LEU A 2 9.25 6.70 13.59
C LEU A 2 10.07 7.92 13.13
N ASN A 3 11.30 7.72 12.68
CA ASN A 3 12.12 8.82 12.15
C ASN A 3 11.50 9.47 10.92
N ILE A 4 10.90 8.68 10.03
CA ILE A 4 10.23 9.18 8.82
C ILE A 4 8.97 9.95 9.21
N TYR A 5 8.10 9.36 10.06
CA TYR A 5 6.93 10.06 10.56
C TYR A 5 7.29 11.38 11.24
N ASN A 6 8.26 11.36 12.13
CA ASN A 6 8.68 12.53 12.92
C ASN A 6 9.48 13.59 12.13
N ALA A 7 9.94 13.25 10.92
CA ALA A 7 10.64 14.19 10.04
C ALA A 7 9.70 15.07 9.20
N GLN A 8 8.43 14.67 9.06
CA GLN A 8 7.47 15.45 8.25
C GLN A 8 7.25 16.87 8.81
N ARG A 9 6.95 17.81 7.92
CA ARG A 9 6.64 19.21 8.27
C ARG A 9 5.41 19.69 7.47
N PRO A 10 4.38 20.27 8.13
CA PRO A 10 4.19 20.24 9.58
C PRO A 10 3.90 18.83 10.10
N LEU A 11 4.17 18.59 11.38
CA LEU A 11 3.68 17.38 12.05
C LEU A 11 2.14 17.45 12.18
N PRO A 12 1.42 16.34 11.95
CA PRO A 12 -0.02 16.28 12.21
C PRO A 12 -0.32 16.70 13.67
N ARG A 13 -1.18 17.67 13.81
CA ARG A 13 -1.54 18.27 15.12
C ARG A 13 -0.33 18.69 15.99
N GLY A 14 0.84 18.91 15.37
CA GLY A 14 2.09 19.17 16.10
C GLY A 14 2.64 17.97 16.89
N THR A 15 2.07 16.78 16.70
CA THR A 15 2.33 15.61 17.55
C THR A 15 3.52 14.80 17.06
N ARG A 16 4.55 14.71 17.90
CA ARG A 16 5.70 13.83 17.69
C ARG A 16 5.42 12.46 18.29
N MET A 17 5.55 11.40 17.49
CA MET A 17 5.40 10.02 17.95
C MET A 17 6.56 9.59 18.87
N LEU A 18 6.21 8.91 19.96
CA LEU A 18 7.15 8.23 20.84
C LEU A 18 7.18 6.72 20.55
N SER A 19 8.31 6.09 20.82
CA SER A 19 8.49 4.64 20.58
C SER A 19 7.65 3.75 21.50
N THR A 20 7.12 4.30 22.58
CA THR A 20 6.26 3.60 23.54
C THR A 20 4.76 3.68 23.20
N TRP A 21 4.40 4.45 22.17
CA TRP A 21 3.00 4.62 21.77
C TRP A 21 2.58 3.55 20.76
N PRO A 22 1.26 3.22 20.69
CA PRO A 22 0.73 2.44 19.57
C PRO A 22 1.07 3.12 18.24
N TRP A 23 1.59 2.35 17.30
CA TRP A 23 2.17 2.91 16.07
C TRP A 23 1.50 2.42 14.77
N CYS A 24 0.29 1.83 14.84
CA CYS A 24 -0.46 1.38 13.66
C CYS A 24 -0.74 2.52 12.68
N ALA A 25 -1.28 3.65 13.15
CA ALA A 25 -1.56 4.80 12.29
C ALA A 25 -0.27 5.48 11.78
N ALA A 26 0.79 5.53 12.60
CA ALA A 26 2.09 6.03 12.16
C ALA A 26 2.74 5.12 11.11
N PHE A 27 2.48 3.82 11.13
CA PHE A 27 2.90 2.88 10.08
C PHE A 27 2.25 3.23 8.74
N VAL A 28 0.92 3.35 8.69
CA VAL A 28 0.18 3.76 7.49
C VAL A 28 0.69 5.11 6.98
N SER A 29 0.84 6.08 7.88
CA SER A 29 1.38 7.41 7.54
C SER A 29 2.80 7.36 6.97
N THR A 30 3.64 6.46 7.49
CA THR A 30 5.02 6.31 6.99
C THR A 30 5.03 5.78 5.56
N ILE A 31 4.15 4.83 5.23
CA ILE A 31 3.98 4.32 3.87
C ILE A 31 3.51 5.46 2.94
N SER A 32 2.48 6.21 3.35
CA SER A 32 2.01 7.38 2.61
C SER A 32 3.14 8.38 2.29
N LEU A 33 3.97 8.71 3.30
CA LEU A 33 5.11 9.62 3.14
C LEU A 33 6.17 9.09 2.18
N GLN A 34 6.51 7.80 2.29
CA GLN A 34 7.50 7.16 1.42
C GLN A 34 7.04 7.06 -0.03
N CYS A 35 5.73 6.89 -0.24
CA CYS A 35 5.14 6.83 -1.57
C CYS A 35 4.79 8.21 -2.15
N GLY A 36 4.97 9.30 -1.41
CA GLY A 36 4.60 10.65 -1.86
C GLY A 36 3.08 10.86 -2.01
N LEU A 37 2.27 10.12 -1.23
CA LEU A 37 0.81 10.07 -1.36
C LEU A 37 0.07 10.89 -0.28
N ARG A 38 0.77 11.77 0.42
CA ARG A 38 0.25 12.48 1.59
C ARG A 38 -1.04 13.27 1.32
N ASP A 39 -1.24 13.73 0.12
CA ASP A 39 -2.40 14.51 -0.32
C ASP A 39 -3.67 13.67 -0.54
N ILE A 40 -3.55 12.38 -0.87
CA ILE A 40 -4.68 11.46 -1.05
C ILE A 40 -4.76 10.42 0.08
N MET A 41 -3.66 10.17 0.78
CA MET A 41 -3.55 9.25 1.90
C MET A 41 -3.00 10.02 3.11
N PRO A 42 -3.86 10.71 3.88
CA PRO A 42 -3.46 11.67 4.88
C PRO A 42 -2.68 11.02 6.02
N THR A 43 -1.76 11.79 6.61
CA THR A 43 -0.86 11.30 7.66
C THR A 43 -1.33 11.69 9.04
N GLU A 44 -1.34 10.73 9.97
CA GLU A 44 -1.70 10.91 11.38
C GLU A 44 -1.08 9.80 12.24
N CYS A 45 -0.99 9.99 13.54
CA CYS A 45 -0.51 8.98 14.48
C CYS A 45 -1.61 8.36 15.37
N GLY A 46 -2.86 8.72 15.14
CA GLY A 46 -4.01 8.17 15.84
C GLY A 46 -5.14 7.82 14.88
N CYS A 47 -5.85 6.71 15.13
CA CYS A 47 -6.91 6.24 14.25
C CYS A 47 -8.10 7.21 14.16
N PRO A 48 -8.67 7.74 15.28
CA PRO A 48 -9.80 8.66 15.19
C PRO A 48 -9.49 9.95 14.41
N PRO A 49 -8.36 10.64 14.61
CA PRO A 49 -8.03 11.80 13.78
C PRO A 49 -7.72 11.45 12.33
N MET A 50 -7.20 10.26 12.03
CA MET A 50 -6.98 9.82 10.64
C MET A 50 -8.31 9.62 9.91
N ILE A 51 -9.33 9.03 10.54
CA ILE A 51 -10.68 8.92 9.98
C ILE A 51 -11.23 10.31 9.65
N ARG A 52 -11.10 11.29 10.56
CA ARG A 52 -11.57 12.65 10.28
C ARG A 52 -10.95 13.25 9.03
N LEU A 53 -9.65 13.02 8.80
CA LEU A 53 -8.99 13.49 7.58
C LEU A 53 -9.56 12.83 6.32
N TYR A 54 -9.89 11.53 6.36
CA TYR A 54 -10.60 10.88 5.24
C TYR A 54 -12.02 11.41 5.04
N GLN A 55 -12.72 11.74 6.13
CA GLN A 55 -14.04 12.40 6.06
C GLN A 55 -13.95 13.80 5.44
N GLU A 56 -12.98 14.60 5.83
CA GLU A 56 -12.69 15.93 5.26
C GLU A 56 -12.36 15.87 3.75
N LEU A 57 -11.67 14.82 3.33
CA LEU A 57 -11.40 14.56 1.91
C LEU A 57 -12.62 14.02 1.13
N GLY A 58 -13.74 13.69 1.79
CA GLY A 58 -14.87 12.99 1.17
C GLY A 58 -14.52 11.57 0.72
N ARG A 59 -13.55 10.94 1.39
CA ARG A 59 -12.98 9.63 1.05
C ARG A 59 -13.13 8.61 2.19
N TRP A 60 -14.13 8.77 3.03
CA TRP A 60 -14.51 7.85 4.08
C TRP A 60 -15.74 7.04 3.69
N ILE A 61 -15.66 5.73 3.83
CA ILE A 61 -16.77 4.79 3.66
C ILE A 61 -17.02 4.10 5.01
N GLU A 62 -18.23 4.31 5.55
CA GLU A 62 -18.69 3.71 6.78
C GLU A 62 -19.69 2.58 6.46
N ASP A 63 -19.21 1.57 5.76
CA ASP A 63 -19.99 0.40 5.34
C ASP A 63 -19.11 -0.84 5.44
N ASP A 64 -19.43 -1.72 6.37
CA ASP A 64 -18.67 -2.97 6.61
C ASP A 64 -18.71 -3.91 5.40
N ALA A 65 -19.78 -3.83 4.60
CA ALA A 65 -19.96 -4.64 3.41
C ALA A 65 -19.26 -4.06 2.16
N TYR A 66 -18.61 -2.91 2.28
CA TYR A 66 -17.77 -2.37 1.21
C TYR A 66 -16.67 -3.36 0.84
N VAL A 67 -16.50 -3.64 -0.45
CA VAL A 67 -15.45 -4.51 -0.98
C VAL A 67 -14.25 -3.64 -1.34
N PRO A 68 -13.19 -3.63 -0.51
CA PRO A 68 -12.09 -2.70 -0.71
C PRO A 68 -11.16 -3.10 -1.85
N SER A 69 -10.52 -2.09 -2.42
CA SER A 69 -9.43 -2.25 -3.38
C SER A 69 -8.07 -2.30 -2.66
N PRO A 70 -7.02 -2.87 -3.30
CA PRO A 70 -5.67 -2.73 -2.81
C PRO A 70 -5.29 -1.27 -2.57
N ALA A 71 -4.63 -1.00 -1.45
CA ALA A 71 -4.22 0.28 -0.90
C ALA A 71 -5.35 1.11 -0.25
N ASP A 72 -6.59 0.63 -0.17
CA ASP A 72 -7.58 1.18 0.75
C ASP A 72 -7.10 0.98 2.20
N VAL A 73 -7.47 1.89 3.07
CA VAL A 73 -7.07 1.89 4.48
C VAL A 73 -8.26 1.43 5.33
N ILE A 74 -8.13 0.27 5.98
CA ILE A 74 -9.17 -0.30 6.82
C ILE A 74 -8.95 0.08 8.27
N PHE A 75 -10.03 0.45 8.96
CA PHE A 75 -10.04 0.78 10.38
C PHE A 75 -10.86 -0.23 11.16
N TYR A 76 -10.46 -0.47 12.40
CA TYR A 76 -11.09 -1.42 13.30
C TYR A 76 -11.49 -0.78 14.62
N ASP A 77 -12.57 -1.29 15.19
CA ASP A 77 -12.96 -1.13 16.59
C ASP A 77 -13.06 -2.53 17.22
N TRP A 78 -12.05 -2.90 18.01
CA TRP A 78 -12.00 -4.22 18.65
C TRP A 78 -12.98 -4.35 19.81
N GLN A 79 -13.57 -3.25 20.28
CA GLN A 79 -14.58 -3.23 21.32
C GLN A 79 -16.00 -3.34 20.80
N ASP A 80 -16.19 -3.40 19.48
CA ASP A 80 -17.52 -3.53 18.88
C ASP A 80 -18.29 -4.73 19.47
N THR A 81 -19.54 -4.50 19.80
CA THR A 81 -20.43 -5.51 20.39
C THR A 81 -21.05 -6.44 19.37
N GLY A 82 -21.00 -6.09 18.07
CA GLY A 82 -21.65 -6.79 16.97
C GLY A 82 -23.13 -6.53 16.83
N TYR A 83 -23.65 -5.44 17.43
CA TYR A 83 -25.03 -5.01 17.30
C TYR A 83 -25.09 -3.64 16.60
N GLY A 84 -25.87 -3.59 15.52
CA GLY A 84 -26.03 -2.36 14.72
C GLY A 84 -24.81 -2.08 13.85
N ASP A 85 -24.77 -0.85 13.36
CA ASP A 85 -23.64 -0.31 12.60
C ASP A 85 -22.48 0.05 13.54
N ASN A 86 -21.25 -0.32 13.17
CA ASN A 86 -20.08 -0.04 13.98
C ASN A 86 -19.64 1.42 13.84
N VAL A 87 -20.14 2.28 14.70
CA VAL A 87 -19.80 3.71 14.81
C VAL A 87 -18.86 4.02 15.97
N GLY A 88 -18.27 2.97 16.58
CA GLY A 88 -17.43 3.06 17.75
C GLY A 88 -16.09 3.78 17.52
N GLN A 89 -15.27 3.79 18.57
CA GLN A 89 -13.96 4.45 18.52
C GLN A 89 -12.94 3.53 17.84
N PRO A 90 -12.34 3.93 16.70
CA PRO A 90 -11.34 3.12 16.03
C PRO A 90 -10.06 3.07 16.86
N ASP A 91 -9.54 1.87 17.09
CA ASP A 91 -8.32 1.63 17.85
C ASP A 91 -7.20 0.97 17.05
N HIS A 92 -7.49 0.54 15.82
CA HIS A 92 -6.48 -0.04 14.95
C HIS A 92 -6.69 0.33 13.47
N VAL A 93 -5.64 0.19 12.66
CA VAL A 93 -5.66 0.53 11.24
C VAL A 93 -4.64 -0.30 10.48
N GLY A 94 -4.99 -0.68 9.26
CA GLY A 94 -4.12 -1.36 8.31
C GLY A 94 -4.34 -0.90 6.87
N ILE A 95 -3.56 -1.45 5.95
CA ILE A 95 -3.69 -1.21 4.51
C ILE A 95 -4.11 -2.50 3.84
N VAL A 96 -5.17 -2.46 3.04
CA VAL A 96 -5.62 -3.61 2.25
C VAL A 96 -4.59 -3.93 1.16
N VAL A 97 -4.10 -5.14 1.15
CA VAL A 97 -3.17 -5.66 0.13
C VAL A 97 -3.94 -6.33 -1.00
N ALA A 98 -4.98 -7.08 -0.66
CA ALA A 98 -5.83 -7.77 -1.61
C ALA A 98 -7.21 -8.04 -1.00
N CYS A 99 -8.23 -8.16 -1.86
CA CYS A 99 -9.53 -8.71 -1.51
C CYS A 99 -9.92 -9.71 -2.61
N THR A 100 -10.06 -10.99 -2.25
CA THR A 100 -10.37 -12.06 -3.19
C THR A 100 -11.44 -12.96 -2.58
N ASP A 101 -12.53 -13.19 -3.31
CA ASP A 101 -13.66 -14.02 -2.85
C ASP A 101 -14.20 -13.61 -1.47
N GLY A 102 -14.24 -12.31 -1.19
CA GLY A 102 -14.69 -11.76 0.09
C GLY A 102 -13.71 -11.90 1.24
N MET A 103 -12.50 -12.42 1.00
CA MET A 103 -11.41 -12.47 1.96
C MET A 103 -10.40 -11.36 1.71
N MET A 104 -10.20 -10.50 2.68
CA MET A 104 -9.20 -9.43 2.63
C MET A 104 -7.90 -9.89 3.25
N THR A 105 -6.78 -9.54 2.62
CA THR A 105 -5.44 -9.58 3.21
C THR A 105 -5.00 -8.16 3.51
N ILE A 106 -4.66 -7.88 4.75
CA ILE A 106 -4.32 -6.54 5.25
C ILE A 106 -2.92 -6.58 5.84
N ILE A 107 -2.11 -5.56 5.56
CA ILE A 107 -0.84 -5.34 6.24
C ILE A 107 -1.02 -4.32 7.35
N GLU A 108 -0.58 -4.66 8.53
CA GLU A 108 -0.78 -3.86 9.76
C GLU A 108 0.54 -3.59 10.47
N GLY A 109 0.72 -2.38 10.94
CA GLY A 109 1.74 -2.05 11.92
C GLY A 109 1.20 -2.19 13.34
N ASN A 110 2.09 -2.46 14.29
CA ASN A 110 1.74 -2.64 15.70
C ASN A 110 0.76 -3.80 16.01
N CYS A 111 0.70 -4.78 15.14
CA CYS A 111 0.00 -6.04 15.40
C CYS A 111 0.93 -6.92 16.25
N ASP A 112 0.65 -7.05 17.57
CA ASP A 112 1.57 -7.64 18.56
C ASP A 112 2.99 -7.03 18.50
N ASN A 113 3.04 -5.71 18.41
CA ASN A 113 4.28 -4.93 18.30
C ASN A 113 5.16 -5.28 17.09
N ALA A 114 4.55 -5.77 16.01
CA ALA A 114 5.21 -6.12 14.76
C ALA A 114 4.42 -5.65 13.54
N VAL A 115 5.03 -5.71 12.36
CA VAL A 115 4.31 -5.63 11.09
C VAL A 115 3.84 -7.03 10.74
N LYS A 116 2.53 -7.21 10.55
CA LYS A 116 1.93 -8.52 10.24
C LYS A 116 0.90 -8.43 9.13
N LEU A 117 0.65 -9.56 8.51
CA LEU A 117 -0.52 -9.75 7.65
C LEU A 117 -1.67 -10.33 8.47
N ARG A 118 -2.86 -9.77 8.24
CA ARG A 118 -4.14 -10.27 8.76
C ARG A 118 -5.02 -10.72 7.61
N GLN A 119 -5.80 -11.77 7.84
CA GLN A 119 -6.91 -12.13 6.97
C GLN A 119 -8.23 -11.94 7.72
N ILE A 120 -9.19 -11.27 7.07
CA ILE A 120 -10.53 -11.01 7.59
C ILE A 120 -11.51 -10.98 6.43
N THR A 121 -12.72 -11.46 6.64
CA THR A 121 -13.78 -11.37 5.61
C THR A 121 -14.34 -9.97 5.49
N VAL A 122 -14.80 -9.61 4.31
CA VAL A 122 -15.67 -8.45 4.11
C VAL A 122 -16.88 -8.59 5.04
N ASN A 123 -17.39 -7.49 5.54
CA ASN A 123 -18.49 -7.44 6.50
C ASN A 123 -18.19 -8.13 7.84
N ALA A 124 -16.93 -8.22 8.25
CA ALA A 124 -16.58 -8.77 9.55
C ALA A 124 -16.87 -7.77 10.67
N ARG A 125 -17.27 -8.29 11.83
CA ARG A 125 -17.77 -7.58 13.01
C ARG A 125 -16.96 -6.34 13.43
N TYR A 126 -15.64 -6.40 13.35
CA TYR A 126 -14.78 -5.36 13.91
C TYR A 126 -14.39 -4.28 12.91
N ILE A 127 -14.93 -4.32 11.71
CA ILE A 127 -14.66 -3.29 10.70
C ILE A 127 -15.38 -2.02 11.12
N ARG A 128 -14.62 -0.92 11.22
CA ARG A 128 -15.13 0.41 11.54
C ARG A 128 -15.42 1.23 10.27
N GLY A 129 -14.80 0.87 9.18
CA GLY A 129 -14.93 1.53 7.88
C GLY A 129 -13.60 1.69 7.16
N TYR A 130 -13.63 2.43 6.06
CA TYR A 130 -12.52 2.51 5.13
C TYR A 130 -12.20 3.94 4.71
N GLY A 131 -10.91 4.28 4.70
CA GLY A 131 -10.37 5.40 3.96
C GLY A 131 -10.02 4.96 2.54
N VAL A 132 -10.54 5.65 1.54
CA VAL A 132 -10.37 5.29 0.12
C VAL A 132 -9.56 6.37 -0.60
N PRO A 133 -8.22 6.22 -0.70
CA PRO A 133 -7.37 7.21 -1.35
C PRO A 133 -7.71 7.40 -2.83
N ASP A 134 -7.69 8.64 -3.31
CA ASP A 134 -8.01 8.98 -4.71
C ASP A 134 -6.83 8.74 -5.65
N PHE A 135 -6.50 7.47 -5.88
CA PHE A 135 -5.43 7.13 -6.82
C PHE A 135 -5.72 7.56 -8.26
N ALA A 136 -7.00 7.70 -8.64
CA ALA A 136 -7.37 8.18 -9.97
C ALA A 136 -6.83 9.61 -10.22
N SER A 137 -6.88 10.48 -9.21
CA SER A 137 -6.34 11.84 -9.33
C SER A 137 -4.81 11.89 -9.52
N LYS A 138 -4.12 10.79 -9.26
CA LYS A 138 -2.67 10.65 -9.48
C LYS A 138 -2.33 10.03 -10.84
N ALA A 139 -3.30 9.38 -11.48
CA ALA A 139 -3.13 8.76 -12.79
C ALA A 139 -3.26 9.77 -13.95
N ASP A 140 -3.93 10.90 -13.73
CA ASP A 140 -4.18 11.93 -14.76
C ASP A 140 -2.94 12.72 -15.21
N GLY A 141 -1.75 12.43 -14.69
CA GLY A 141 -0.48 12.92 -15.21
C GLY A 141 0.15 12.07 -16.33
N ALA A 142 -0.44 10.94 -16.66
CA ALA A 142 -0.05 10.13 -17.81
C ALA A 142 -1.01 10.43 -18.97
N GLU A 143 -0.56 11.22 -19.96
CA GLU A 143 -1.27 11.36 -21.23
C GLU A 143 -1.67 9.97 -21.75
N PRO A 144 -2.89 9.79 -22.29
CA PRO A 144 -3.28 8.52 -22.90
C PRO A 144 -2.35 8.23 -24.06
N GLN A 145 -1.48 7.25 -23.87
CA GLN A 145 -0.61 6.79 -24.94
C GLN A 145 -1.51 6.18 -26.03
N PRO A 146 -1.38 6.60 -27.30
CA PRO A 146 -2.21 6.08 -28.36
C PRO A 146 -2.03 4.55 -28.47
N GLU A 147 -3.15 3.89 -28.72
CA GLU A 147 -3.25 2.45 -28.93
C GLU A 147 -2.18 1.99 -29.93
N PRO A 148 -1.38 0.98 -29.63
CA PRO A 148 -0.34 0.54 -30.57
C PRO A 148 -0.97 -0.03 -31.84
N ALA A 149 -0.58 0.51 -32.96
CA ALA A 149 -0.90 -0.03 -34.27
C ALA A 149 -0.39 -1.49 -34.39
N PRO A 150 -1.05 -2.34 -35.18
CA PRO A 150 -0.67 -3.76 -35.27
C PRO A 150 0.77 -3.94 -35.80
N GLU A 151 1.51 -4.80 -35.10
CA GLU A 151 2.91 -5.10 -35.38
C GLU A 151 3.12 -5.66 -36.82
N PRO A 152 4.15 -5.22 -37.52
CA PRO A 152 4.62 -5.89 -38.73
C PRO A 152 5.45 -7.13 -38.37
N THR A 153 5.29 -8.15 -39.19
CA THR A 153 5.93 -9.48 -39.17
C THR A 153 7.46 -9.40 -39.08
N PRO A 154 8.14 -10.30 -38.37
CA PRO A 154 9.58 -10.20 -38.10
C PRO A 154 10.44 -10.57 -39.32
N GLU A 155 11.46 -9.78 -39.58
CA GLU A 155 12.56 -10.03 -40.51
C GLU A 155 13.83 -10.48 -39.73
N PRO A 156 14.77 -11.22 -40.35
CA PRO A 156 15.68 -12.11 -39.63
C PRO A 156 16.90 -11.43 -38.98
N THR A 157 17.37 -12.07 -37.93
CA THR A 157 18.49 -11.75 -37.04
C THR A 157 19.84 -11.59 -37.73
N PRO A 158 20.63 -10.56 -37.39
CA PRO A 158 22.10 -10.58 -37.56
C PRO A 158 22.84 -10.99 -36.28
N ALA A 159 24.04 -11.55 -36.52
CA ALA A 159 24.93 -12.23 -35.60
C ALA A 159 25.59 -11.35 -34.49
N PRO A 160 26.23 -11.95 -33.48
CA PRO A 160 26.57 -11.34 -32.21
C PRO A 160 27.83 -10.46 -32.24
N THR A 161 27.82 -9.36 -31.54
CA THR A 161 28.97 -8.49 -31.28
C THR A 161 29.37 -8.50 -29.80
N PRO A 162 30.59 -8.10 -29.43
CA PRO A 162 31.38 -8.70 -28.39
C PRO A 162 31.05 -8.22 -26.97
N LYS A 163 31.44 -9.09 -26.00
CA LYS A 163 31.32 -9.00 -24.59
C LYS A 163 31.96 -7.72 -24.00
N PRO A 164 31.28 -6.96 -23.18
CA PRO A 164 31.90 -5.92 -22.37
C PRO A 164 32.53 -6.48 -21.07
N GLU A 165 33.56 -5.80 -20.64
CA GLU A 165 34.39 -5.95 -19.46
C GLU A 165 33.58 -5.88 -18.13
N PRO A 166 34.07 -6.47 -17.02
CA PRO A 166 33.31 -6.59 -15.77
C PRO A 166 33.13 -5.23 -15.08
N GLU A 167 31.88 -4.84 -14.92
CA GLU A 167 31.51 -3.67 -14.12
C GLU A 167 31.65 -3.96 -12.61
N LYS A 168 32.13 -2.92 -11.92
CA LYS A 168 32.29 -2.77 -10.48
C LYS A 168 31.00 -3.16 -9.71
N PRO A 169 31.06 -3.73 -8.53
CA PRO A 169 29.86 -4.15 -7.79
C PRO A 169 28.89 -2.98 -7.57
N ALA A 170 27.68 -3.18 -8.06
CA ALA A 170 26.60 -2.23 -7.90
C ALA A 170 26.18 -2.12 -6.43
N ASP A 171 25.98 -0.91 -5.97
CA ASP A 171 25.38 -0.59 -4.67
C ASP A 171 24.09 -1.42 -4.46
N GLU A 172 23.85 -1.83 -3.22
CA GLU A 172 22.61 -2.55 -2.85
C GLU A 172 21.38 -1.76 -3.34
N PRO A 173 20.41 -2.44 -3.96
CA PRO A 173 19.26 -1.77 -4.55
C PRO A 173 18.44 -1.07 -3.46
N THR A 174 18.29 0.26 -3.59
CA THR A 174 17.41 1.04 -2.73
C THR A 174 15.95 0.69 -3.02
N VAL A 175 15.05 0.91 -2.05
CA VAL A 175 13.61 0.70 -2.20
C VAL A 175 13.08 1.43 -3.46
N ASP A 176 13.59 2.64 -3.73
CA ASP A 176 13.21 3.42 -4.91
C ASP A 176 13.64 2.76 -6.23
N SER A 177 14.84 2.17 -6.28
CA SER A 177 15.30 1.44 -7.47
C SER A 177 14.47 0.18 -7.73
N PHE A 178 14.03 -0.47 -6.67
CA PHE A 178 13.21 -1.67 -6.72
C PHE A 178 11.78 -1.38 -7.21
N ILE A 179 11.13 -0.34 -6.67
CA ILE A 179 9.80 0.11 -7.11
C ILE A 179 9.85 0.57 -8.56
N THR A 180 10.88 1.34 -8.93
CA THR A 180 11.08 1.80 -10.32
C THR A 180 11.26 0.62 -11.29
N ALA A 181 12.01 -0.42 -10.89
CA ALA A 181 12.16 -1.62 -11.71
C ALA A 181 10.83 -2.34 -11.91
N LYS A 182 10.00 -2.46 -10.85
CA LYS A 182 8.67 -3.08 -10.94
C LYS A 182 7.69 -2.26 -11.76
N ALA A 183 7.70 -0.94 -11.63
CA ALA A 183 6.91 -0.06 -12.47
C ALA A 183 7.23 -0.24 -13.96
N LYS A 184 8.50 -0.34 -14.32
CA LYS A 184 8.94 -0.64 -15.70
C LYS A 184 8.44 -2.00 -16.21
N GLU A 185 8.43 -3.03 -15.35
CA GLU A 185 7.89 -4.35 -15.70
C GLU A 185 6.37 -4.31 -15.94
N VAL A 186 5.64 -3.50 -15.17
CA VAL A 186 4.20 -3.26 -15.36
C VAL A 186 3.94 -2.55 -16.68
N ILE A 187 4.69 -1.50 -16.96
CA ILE A 187 4.61 -0.74 -18.22
C ILE A 187 4.94 -1.65 -19.43
N ALA A 188 5.92 -2.54 -19.28
CA ALA A 188 6.28 -3.52 -20.29
C ALA A 188 5.27 -4.68 -20.43
N GLY A 189 4.13 -4.64 -19.74
CA GLY A 189 3.06 -5.65 -19.86
C GLY A 189 3.37 -7.01 -19.25
N LYS A 190 4.49 -7.18 -18.53
CA LYS A 190 4.90 -8.46 -17.94
C LYS A 190 3.94 -9.02 -16.89
N TRP A 191 3.05 -8.18 -16.38
CA TRP A 191 2.12 -8.50 -15.30
C TRP A 191 0.67 -8.68 -15.78
N GLY A 192 0.44 -8.73 -17.09
CA GLY A 192 -0.89 -8.82 -17.68
C GLY A 192 -1.69 -7.52 -17.55
N ASN A 193 -3.00 -7.60 -17.76
CA ASN A 193 -3.90 -6.45 -17.74
C ASN A 193 -5.10 -6.66 -16.78
N GLY A 194 -5.74 -5.56 -16.39
CA GLY A 194 -6.98 -5.59 -15.59
C GLY A 194 -6.81 -6.28 -14.23
N GLN A 195 -7.74 -7.13 -13.86
CA GLN A 195 -7.75 -7.82 -12.57
C GLN A 195 -6.56 -8.76 -12.40
N ALA A 196 -6.21 -9.53 -13.42
CA ALA A 196 -5.06 -10.43 -13.38
C ALA A 196 -3.74 -9.73 -13.03
N ARG A 197 -3.53 -8.50 -13.53
CA ARG A 197 -2.37 -7.67 -13.15
C ARG A 197 -2.40 -7.28 -11.68
N LYS A 198 -3.57 -6.88 -11.18
CA LYS A 198 -3.74 -6.49 -9.77
C LYS A 198 -3.41 -7.65 -8.85
N ASP A 199 -3.92 -8.84 -9.16
CA ASP A 199 -3.71 -10.05 -8.36
C ASP A 199 -2.23 -10.48 -8.35
N ALA A 200 -1.58 -10.45 -9.52
CA ALA A 200 -0.17 -10.78 -9.65
C ALA A 200 0.75 -9.79 -8.89
N LEU A 201 0.45 -8.49 -8.96
CA LEU A 201 1.20 -7.46 -8.23
C LEU A 201 0.98 -7.58 -6.72
N ALA A 202 -0.24 -7.85 -6.27
CA ALA A 202 -0.55 -8.06 -4.86
C ALA A 202 0.20 -9.29 -4.31
N ALA A 203 0.15 -10.42 -5.02
CA ALA A 203 0.87 -11.65 -4.64
C ALA A 203 2.38 -11.43 -4.57
N TRP A 204 2.95 -10.71 -5.55
CA TRP A 204 4.36 -10.36 -5.57
C TRP A 204 4.74 -9.45 -4.39
N PHE A 205 3.94 -8.42 -4.11
CA PHE A 205 4.19 -7.48 -3.01
C PHE A 205 4.19 -8.19 -1.65
N VAL A 206 3.19 -9.04 -1.41
CA VAL A 206 3.12 -9.86 -0.18
C VAL A 206 4.37 -10.71 -0.04
N LYS A 207 4.80 -11.39 -1.11
CA LYS A 207 6.02 -12.19 -1.08
C LYS A 207 7.26 -11.35 -0.81
N ALA A 208 7.41 -10.21 -1.45
CA ALA A 208 8.57 -9.34 -1.29
C ALA A 208 8.68 -8.78 0.14
N VAL A 209 7.53 -8.38 0.73
CA VAL A 209 7.48 -7.93 2.13
C VAL A 209 7.81 -9.08 3.08
N GLN A 210 7.29 -10.30 2.84
CA GLN A 210 7.58 -11.45 3.67
C GLN A 210 9.06 -11.86 3.58
N ASP A 211 9.64 -11.85 2.39
CA ASP A 211 11.06 -12.16 2.19
C ASP A 211 11.95 -11.15 2.96
N GLU A 212 11.61 -9.84 2.93
CA GLU A 212 12.33 -8.82 3.66
C GLU A 212 12.17 -8.95 5.19
N VAL A 213 10.96 -9.27 5.66
CA VAL A 213 10.73 -9.58 7.07
C VAL A 213 11.58 -10.76 7.51
N ASN A 214 11.63 -11.84 6.71
CA ASN A 214 12.44 -13.02 7.00
C ASN A 214 13.94 -12.67 7.01
N ARG A 215 14.40 -11.81 6.10
CA ARG A 215 15.78 -11.31 6.08
C ARG A 215 16.13 -10.53 7.34
N ILE A 216 15.21 -9.68 7.81
CA ILE A 216 15.43 -8.87 9.03
C ILE A 216 15.43 -9.72 10.29
N LEU A 217 14.58 -10.76 10.33
CA LEU A 217 14.40 -11.60 11.51
C LEU A 217 15.29 -12.84 11.54
N GLY A 218 15.83 -13.27 10.40
CA GLY A 218 16.58 -14.51 10.23
C GLY A 218 18.08 -14.30 10.02
N GLY A 219 18.56 -13.05 10.15
CA GLY A 219 19.98 -12.70 10.11
C GLY A 219 20.65 -12.89 11.44
#